data_c03ad4fd0da81826efba8093121ded1a
#
_entry.id   c03ad4fd0da81826efba8093121ded1a
#
_cell.length_a   1.000
_cell.length_b   1.000
_cell.length_c   1.000
_cell.angle_alpha   90.00
_cell.angle_beta   90.00
_cell.angle_gamma   90.00
#
_symmetry.space_group_name_H-M   'P 1'
#
loop_
_entity.id
_entity.type
_entity.pdbx_description
1 polymer ?
#
loop_
_entity_poly.entity_id
_entity_poly.type
_entity_poly.pdbx_seq_one_letter_code
_entity_poly.pdbx_strand_id
1 'polypeptide(L)'
;MSKEDLGLETVQIMFKLARKNNWWHKYDRLEHFKRFPDLQKIIKELLDKGWILIYKKAKYTGIALNTEYKKEIIVFIEEHMPYVKGRIL
;
A
#
# COMPACT_ATOMS: atom_id res chain seq x y z
N MET A 1 15.39 6.90 -12.11
CA MET A 1 14.98 6.87 -10.72
C MET A 1 15.43 5.59 -10.05
N SER A 2 15.96 5.70 -8.86
CA SER A 2 16.45 4.51 -8.17
C SER A 2 15.30 3.73 -7.54
N LYS A 3 15.54 2.44 -7.32
CA LYS A 3 14.56 1.60 -6.65
C LYS A 3 14.34 2.04 -5.20
N GLU A 4 15.37 2.64 -4.60
CA GLU A 4 15.26 3.09 -3.22
C GLU A 4 14.24 4.20 -3.07
N ASP A 5 14.23 5.15 -4.00
CA ASP A 5 13.27 6.25 -3.96
C ASP A 5 11.85 5.74 -4.09
N LEU A 6 11.65 4.85 -5.05
CA LEU A 6 10.34 4.25 -5.25
C LEU A 6 9.95 3.40 -4.05
N GLY A 7 10.92 2.71 -3.46
CA GLY A 7 10.66 1.89 -2.29
C GLY A 7 10.15 2.69 -1.11
N LEU A 8 10.69 3.90 -0.91
CA LEU A 8 10.25 4.74 0.21
C LEU A 8 8.79 5.16 0.06
N GLU A 9 8.41 5.63 -1.12
CA GLU A 9 7.01 6.02 -1.34
C GLU A 9 6.09 4.80 -1.24
N THR A 10 6.53 3.68 -1.79
CA THR A 10 5.75 2.46 -1.75
C THR A 10 5.46 2.05 -0.30
N VAL A 11 6.47 2.07 0.56
CA VAL A 11 6.28 1.66 1.94
C VAL A 11 5.38 2.65 2.69
N GLN A 12 5.48 3.93 2.37
CA GLN A 12 4.62 4.93 3.01
C GLN A 12 3.15 4.70 2.67
N ILE A 13 2.86 4.38 1.41
CA ILE A 13 1.50 4.08 0.98
C ILE A 13 1.00 2.82 1.67
N MET A 14 1.81 1.78 1.70
CA MET A 14 1.42 0.53 2.32
C MET A 14 1.23 0.68 3.82
N PHE A 15 2.10 1.44 4.48
CA PHE A 15 1.95 1.68 5.91
C PHE A 15 0.67 2.44 6.23
N LYS A 16 0.34 3.43 5.39
CA LYS A 16 -0.90 4.18 5.60
C LYS A 16 -2.11 3.27 5.50
N LEU A 17 -2.13 2.39 4.51
CA LEU A 17 -3.21 1.43 4.37
C LEU A 17 -3.28 0.46 5.55
N ALA A 18 -2.13 -0.05 5.97
CA ALA A 18 -2.07 -1.01 7.08
C ALA A 18 -2.50 -0.36 8.38
N ARG A 19 -2.05 0.87 8.64
CA ARG A 19 -2.38 1.58 9.87
C ARG A 19 -3.87 1.84 9.97
N LYS A 20 -4.53 2.09 8.84
CA LYS A 20 -5.97 2.32 8.80
C LYS A 20 -6.76 1.02 8.69
N ASN A 21 -6.07 -0.11 8.74
CA ASN A 21 -6.69 -1.43 8.66
C ASN A 21 -7.44 -1.64 7.35
N ASN A 22 -6.87 -1.14 6.26
CA ASN A 22 -7.47 -1.27 4.93
C ASN A 22 -7.04 -2.58 4.29
N TRP A 23 -7.59 -3.67 4.79
CA TRP A 23 -7.30 -5.01 4.30
C TRP A 23 -8.56 -5.60 3.66
N TRP A 24 -8.38 -6.28 2.53
CA TRP A 24 -9.43 -7.06 1.87
C TRP A 24 -10.60 -6.16 1.46
N HIS A 25 -11.71 -6.21 2.15
CA HIS A 25 -12.92 -5.45 1.80
C HIS A 25 -12.94 -4.04 2.37
N LYS A 26 -12.00 -3.72 3.24
CA LYS A 26 -11.90 -2.39 3.82
C LYS A 26 -10.90 -1.60 3.01
N TYR A 27 -11.38 -0.67 2.21
CA TYR A 27 -10.51 0.08 1.31
C TYR A 27 -10.52 1.56 1.61
N ASP A 28 -9.46 2.25 1.18
CA ASP A 28 -9.38 3.69 1.20
C ASP A 28 -9.56 4.19 -0.22
N ARG A 29 -9.86 5.47 -0.38
CA ARG A 29 -9.98 6.06 -1.71
C ARG A 29 -8.59 6.37 -2.26
N LEU A 30 -8.37 6.03 -3.52
CA LEU A 30 -7.09 6.28 -4.16
C LEU A 30 -6.75 7.77 -4.15
N GLU A 31 -7.75 8.64 -4.23
CA GLU A 31 -7.52 10.07 -4.23
C GLU A 31 -6.83 10.57 -2.97
N HIS A 32 -6.91 9.84 -1.88
CA HIS A 32 -6.22 10.21 -0.63
C HIS A 32 -4.70 10.05 -0.73
N PHE A 33 -4.22 9.46 -1.80
CA PHE A 33 -2.80 9.21 -2.01
C PHE A 33 -2.24 10.05 -3.17
N LYS A 34 -3.01 10.99 -3.71
CA LYS A 34 -2.62 11.71 -4.93
C LYS A 34 -1.41 12.60 -4.74
N ARG A 35 -1.01 12.86 -3.50
CA ARG A 35 0.20 13.65 -3.23
C ARG A 35 1.49 12.91 -3.59
N PHE A 36 1.42 11.60 -3.75
CA PHE A 36 2.60 10.82 -4.09
C PHE A 36 2.86 10.93 -5.60
N PRO A 37 4.01 11.51 -6.00
CA PRO A 37 4.23 11.78 -7.44
C PRO A 37 4.27 10.53 -8.31
N ASP A 38 4.74 9.41 -7.77
CA ASP A 38 4.83 8.17 -8.54
C ASP A 38 3.69 7.22 -8.26
N LEU A 39 2.55 7.73 -7.81
CA LEU A 39 1.44 6.90 -7.36
C LEU A 39 1.02 5.86 -8.40
N GLN A 40 0.82 6.26 -9.66
CA GLN A 40 0.34 5.33 -10.68
C GLN A 40 1.34 4.19 -10.90
N LYS A 41 2.61 4.51 -10.90
CA LYS A 41 3.66 3.53 -11.10
C LYS A 41 3.70 2.56 -9.92
N ILE A 42 3.58 3.09 -8.70
CA ILE A 42 3.59 2.26 -7.50
C ILE A 42 2.39 1.33 -7.47
N ILE A 43 1.21 1.84 -7.81
CA ILE A 43 -0.01 1.04 -7.84
C ILE A 43 0.16 -0.11 -8.82
N LYS A 44 0.70 0.17 -10.00
CA LYS A 44 0.91 -0.90 -10.98
C LYS A 44 1.85 -1.97 -10.44
N GLU A 45 2.94 -1.57 -9.81
CA GLU A 45 3.88 -2.53 -9.25
C GLU A 45 3.25 -3.38 -8.16
N LEU A 46 2.46 -2.77 -7.29
CA LEU A 46 1.82 -3.51 -6.22
C LEU A 46 0.74 -4.45 -6.75
N LEU A 47 0.02 -4.02 -7.79
CA LEU A 47 -0.94 -4.90 -8.44
C LEU A 47 -0.24 -6.10 -9.08
N ASP A 48 0.90 -5.87 -9.74
CA ASP A 48 1.65 -6.96 -10.35
C ASP A 48 2.13 -7.97 -9.33
N LYS A 49 2.45 -7.52 -8.11
CA LYS A 49 2.83 -8.40 -7.03
C LYS A 49 1.64 -9.08 -6.35
N GLY A 50 0.44 -8.60 -6.63
CA GLY A 50 -0.76 -9.11 -5.97
C GLY A 50 -0.96 -8.59 -4.55
N TRP A 51 -0.18 -7.58 -4.13
CA TRP A 51 -0.22 -7.09 -2.77
C TRP A 51 -1.37 -6.15 -2.48
N ILE A 52 -1.99 -5.58 -3.52
CA ILE A 52 -3.12 -4.68 -3.33
C ILE A 52 -4.31 -5.11 -4.19
N LEU A 53 -5.48 -4.66 -3.79
CA LEU A 53 -6.72 -4.87 -4.50
C LEU A 53 -7.29 -3.52 -4.91
N ILE A 54 -7.88 -3.47 -6.09
CA ILE A 54 -8.48 -2.25 -6.62
C ILE A 54 -10.00 -2.46 -6.74
N TYR A 55 -10.76 -1.52 -6.21
CA TYR A 55 -12.22 -1.53 -6.29
C TYR A 55 -12.68 -0.31 -7.08
N LYS A 56 -13.12 -0.54 -8.31
CA LYS A 56 -13.58 0.56 -9.15
C LYS A 56 -15.05 0.82 -8.88
N LYS A 57 -15.34 1.99 -8.34
CA LYS A 57 -16.69 2.44 -8.04
C LYS A 57 -17.09 3.53 -9.02
N ALA A 58 -18.37 3.90 -8.98
CA ALA A 58 -18.90 4.88 -9.94
C ALA A 58 -18.22 6.24 -9.82
N LYS A 59 -17.89 6.66 -8.58
CA LYS A 59 -17.36 8.01 -8.33
C LYS A 59 -15.94 8.04 -7.81
N TYR A 60 -15.33 6.88 -7.55
CA TYR A 60 -13.98 6.84 -7.02
C TYR A 60 -13.39 5.45 -7.21
N THR A 61 -12.10 5.34 -6.96
CA THR A 61 -11.41 4.06 -6.95
C THR A 61 -10.97 3.76 -5.53
N GLY A 62 -11.27 2.56 -5.03
CA GLY A 62 -10.82 2.11 -3.72
C GLY A 62 -9.58 1.26 -3.83
N ILE A 63 -8.74 1.30 -2.80
CA ILE A 63 -7.51 0.53 -2.74
C ILE A 63 -7.39 -0.12 -1.37
N ALA A 64 -7.00 -1.39 -1.35
CA ALA A 64 -6.83 -2.14 -0.10
C ALA A 64 -5.66 -3.09 -0.23
N LEU A 65 -5.12 -3.50 0.92
CA LEU A 65 -4.07 -4.50 0.95
C LEU A 65 -4.68 -5.89 0.84
N ASN A 66 -3.95 -6.79 0.20
CA ASN A 66 -4.41 -8.16 0.00
C ASN A 66 -3.96 -9.04 1.17
N THR A 67 -4.95 -9.58 1.92
CA THR A 67 -4.65 -10.39 3.10
C THR A 67 -3.88 -11.66 2.78
N GLU A 68 -3.95 -12.13 1.55
CA GLU A 68 -3.17 -13.32 1.16
C GLU A 68 -1.68 -13.08 1.27
N TYR A 69 -1.25 -11.82 1.20
CA TYR A 69 0.16 -11.46 1.29
C TYR A 69 0.45 -10.65 2.56
N LYS A 70 -0.40 -10.80 3.57
CA LYS A 70 -0.29 -10.00 4.79
C LYS A 70 1.10 -10.12 5.42
N LYS A 71 1.61 -11.33 5.54
CA LYS A 71 2.90 -11.55 6.16
C LYS A 71 4.02 -10.84 5.40
N GLU A 72 4.04 -11.01 4.09
CA GLU A 72 5.04 -10.39 3.24
C GLU A 72 4.96 -8.87 3.29
N ILE A 73 3.74 -8.35 3.28
CA ILE A 73 3.52 -6.91 3.32
C ILE A 73 4.03 -6.33 4.64
N ILE A 74 3.72 -6.97 5.75
CA ILE A 74 4.16 -6.50 7.06
C ILE A 74 5.67 -6.53 7.17
N VAL A 75 6.30 -7.61 6.72
CA VAL A 75 7.76 -7.72 6.72
C VAL A 75 8.38 -6.59 5.90
N PHE A 76 7.82 -6.33 4.71
CA PHE A 76 8.32 -5.26 3.86
C PHE A 76 8.25 -3.89 4.56
N ILE A 77 7.10 -3.61 5.19
CA ILE A 77 6.94 -2.34 5.90
C ILE A 77 7.93 -2.23 7.05
N GLU A 78 8.06 -3.29 7.84
CA GLU A 78 8.93 -3.26 9.00
C GLU A 78 10.40 -3.17 8.64
N GLU A 79 10.79 -3.74 7.52
CA GLU A 79 12.17 -3.65 7.05
C GLU A 79 12.53 -2.22 6.62
N HIS A 80 11.57 -1.51 6.06
CA HIS A 80 11.80 -0.14 5.60
C HIS A 80 11.49 0.90 6.67
N MET A 81 10.69 0.53 7.67
CA MET A 81 10.30 1.41 8.76
C MET A 81 10.44 0.64 10.09
N PRO A 82 11.68 0.38 10.54
CA PRO A 82 11.88 -0.47 11.72
C PRO A 82 11.19 0.07 12.98
N TYR A 83 10.98 1.38 13.05
CA TYR A 83 10.36 1.99 14.23
C TYR A 83 8.87 1.64 14.36
N VAL A 84 8.27 1.04 13.35
CA VAL A 84 6.86 0.60 13.45
C VAL A 84 6.73 -0.90 13.67
N LYS A 85 7.86 -1.57 13.88
CA LYS A 85 7.85 -3.02 14.05
C LYS A 85 6.97 -3.42 15.23
N GLY A 86 6.09 -4.39 14.99
CA GLY A 86 5.17 -4.87 16.01
C GLY A 86 3.92 -4.02 16.18
N ARG A 87 3.78 -2.93 15.43
CA ARG A 87 2.61 -2.05 15.53
C ARG A 87 1.56 -2.31 14.46
N ILE A 88 1.88 -3.15 13.50
CA ILE A 88 0.95 -3.52 12.44
C ILE A 88 0.43 -4.92 12.73
N LEU A 89 -0.87 -5.06 12.84
CA LEU A 89 -1.48 -6.35 13.16
C LEU A 89 -2.32 -6.89 12.02
#